data_f1b943fd2522c378e3700d7aede7fead
#
_entry.id   f1b943fd2522c378e3700d7aede7fead
#
_cell.length_a   1.000
_cell.length_b   1.000
_cell.length_c   1.000
_cell.angle_alpha   90.00
_cell.angle_beta   90.00
_cell.angle_gamma   90.00
#
_symmetry.space_group_name_H-M   'P 1'
#
loop_
_entity.id
_entity.type
_entity.pdbx_description
1 polymer ?
#
loop_
_entity_poly.entity_id
_entity_poly.type
_entity_poly.pdbx_seq_one_letter_code
_entity_poly.pdbx_strand_id
1 'polypeptide(L)'
;MLSAYYPVFYLNSFEYDRTKQKIEGIADLLRTDNKKVRIYTWNCVEGLMEKTPEGSLYKGEEYDEPEMTLKYIYKNENREIKDIFILEDLTNYIEEDKIKYYIRKIAEHAKFTNTHAIILSAIYKLPTELEKYVTVLNIPLPDRTDMERTLAVVERQTKKNLSVEMRNKMVDAALGMTSMEADLAFCLAAVKDSLGENAPYTVSAEKEQIIRKSGILDFFPKNESLKDVGGMDVLKDWLFKRQIAYQKRARDWGLQEPKGLLLLGVPGCGKSLTAKSIASFWNMPLLRLDVGKVFQGLVGSSEDNIRKAIATAEAVAPCVLWIDEIEKGLGGVQSSGSTDGGVTSRIFSTILTWMQEKTSPVFVVATANNINQLPPELLRKGRFDEIFFVDLPSKEERKNIFTIHLNKKGQNPIKNNYPMESLANNTEGFNGAEIEECIKEAMFDAYVENPENPQLKTTHLMNAILKTVPLSTTMKEQIAALRNWAATRAKNASIIVREEEQKEMPILLTRPELELERSFDLNNSKENKFGVYNSVAPPLAIPNREVKNVYADGTAKAGE
;
A
#
# COMPACT_ATOMS: atom_id res chain seq x y z
N MET A 1 -1.00 -7.52 28.73
CA MET A 1 -0.22 -6.44 29.38
C MET A 1 -0.84 -5.98 30.69
N LEU A 2 -2.13 -5.58 30.74
CA LEU A 2 -2.81 -5.25 31.99
C LEU A 2 -2.75 -6.36 33.06
N SER A 3 -2.80 -7.63 32.64
CA SER A 3 -2.62 -8.77 33.54
C SER A 3 -1.16 -9.01 33.97
N ALA A 4 -0.20 -8.41 33.29
CA ALA A 4 1.24 -8.52 33.56
C ALA A 4 1.79 -7.27 34.26
N TYR A 5 0.91 -6.48 34.87
CA TYR A 5 1.25 -5.31 35.69
C TYR A 5 2.09 -4.23 34.98
N TYR A 6 1.91 -4.06 33.66
CA TYR A 6 2.47 -2.89 32.98
C TYR A 6 1.80 -1.61 33.48
N PRO A 7 2.57 -0.64 33.99
CA PRO A 7 2.01 0.45 34.78
C PRO A 7 1.39 1.58 33.96
N VAL A 8 2.12 2.05 32.93
CA VAL A 8 1.73 3.21 32.13
C VAL A 8 1.81 2.85 30.66
N PHE A 9 0.73 3.13 29.95
CA PHE A 9 0.62 2.96 28.51
C PHE A 9 0.48 4.30 27.81
N TYR A 10 1.02 4.39 26.62
CA TYR A 10 0.75 5.46 25.69
C TYR A 10 0.06 4.87 24.45
N LEU A 11 -1.19 5.24 24.24
CA LEU A 11 -1.98 4.83 23.08
C LEU A 11 -2.04 5.97 22.08
N ASN A 12 -1.38 5.79 20.94
CA ASN A 12 -1.44 6.75 19.84
C ASN A 12 -2.64 6.41 18.94
N SER A 13 -3.68 7.25 18.96
CA SER A 13 -4.89 7.05 18.15
C SER A 13 -5.66 8.34 17.97
N PHE A 14 -6.19 8.55 16.77
CA PHE A 14 -7.19 9.59 16.47
C PHE A 14 -8.63 9.17 16.86
N GLU A 15 -8.84 7.90 17.18
CA GLU A 15 -10.15 7.31 17.47
C GLU A 15 -10.34 7.12 18.98
N TYR A 16 -10.58 8.22 19.69
CA TYR A 16 -10.72 8.22 21.14
C TYR A 16 -11.84 7.30 21.60
N ASP A 17 -13.05 7.45 21.04
CA ASP A 17 -14.22 6.68 21.45
C ASP A 17 -14.07 5.18 21.19
N ARG A 18 -13.59 4.79 19.98
CA ARG A 18 -13.31 3.40 19.66
C ARG A 18 -12.24 2.81 20.59
N THR A 19 -11.20 3.59 20.92
CA THR A 19 -10.13 3.15 21.82
C THR A 19 -10.65 2.96 23.23
N LYS A 20 -11.48 3.90 23.73
CA LYS A 20 -12.16 3.77 25.03
C LYS A 20 -13.06 2.53 25.07
N GLN A 21 -13.89 2.30 24.03
CA GLN A 21 -14.72 1.11 23.93
C GLN A 21 -13.91 -0.20 23.93
N LYS A 22 -12.76 -0.25 23.26
CA LYS A 22 -11.85 -1.41 23.31
C LYS A 22 -11.28 -1.63 24.71
N ILE A 23 -10.91 -0.57 25.42
CA ILE A 23 -10.43 -0.66 26.81
C ILE A 23 -11.55 -1.17 27.73
N GLU A 24 -12.77 -0.68 27.54
CA GLU A 24 -13.95 -1.15 28.26
C GLU A 24 -14.24 -2.62 28.02
N GLY A 25 -14.21 -3.07 26.78
CA GLY A 25 -14.37 -4.48 26.43
C GLY A 25 -13.29 -5.37 27.07
N ILE A 26 -12.03 -4.89 27.17
CA ILE A 26 -10.98 -5.60 27.91
C ILE A 26 -11.29 -5.63 29.41
N ALA A 27 -11.78 -4.53 29.98
CA ALA A 27 -12.16 -4.47 31.38
C ALA A 27 -13.32 -5.43 31.70
N ASP A 28 -14.31 -5.55 30.79
CA ASP A 28 -15.42 -6.50 30.92
C ASP A 28 -14.93 -7.95 30.89
N LEU A 29 -14.00 -8.28 30.00
CA LEU A 29 -13.34 -9.60 30.00
C LEU A 29 -12.63 -9.88 31.33
N LEU A 30 -11.97 -8.88 31.93
CA LEU A 30 -11.32 -9.04 33.23
C LEU A 30 -12.34 -9.20 34.37
N ARG A 31 -13.53 -8.58 34.28
CA ARG A 31 -14.62 -8.75 35.24
C ARG A 31 -15.22 -10.17 35.20
N THR A 32 -15.28 -10.80 34.03
CA THR A 32 -15.74 -12.21 33.91
C THR A 32 -14.82 -13.18 34.63
N ASP A 33 -13.54 -12.84 34.83
CA ASP A 33 -12.56 -13.60 35.62
C ASP A 33 -12.66 -13.34 37.16
N ASN A 34 -13.80 -12.84 37.67
CA ASN A 34 -14.03 -12.45 39.06
C ASN A 34 -13.10 -11.33 39.58
N LYS A 35 -12.50 -10.54 38.71
CA LYS A 35 -11.70 -9.38 39.07
C LYS A 35 -12.57 -8.13 39.11
N LYS A 36 -12.46 -7.37 40.21
CA LYS A 36 -13.09 -6.05 40.29
C LYS A 36 -12.29 -5.06 39.43
N VAL A 37 -12.93 -4.38 38.48
CA VAL A 37 -12.27 -3.37 37.62
C VAL A 37 -13.09 -2.09 37.60
N ARG A 38 -12.44 -0.95 37.84
CA ARG A 38 -13.00 0.40 37.71
C ARG A 38 -12.28 1.12 36.58
N ILE A 39 -13.02 1.96 35.86
CA ILE A 39 -12.49 2.79 34.77
C ILE A 39 -12.72 4.25 35.14
N TYR A 40 -11.67 5.03 34.97
CA TYR A 40 -11.70 6.48 35.12
C TYR A 40 -11.27 7.10 33.79
N THR A 41 -11.90 8.22 33.44
CA THR A 41 -11.50 9.05 32.30
C THR A 41 -11.19 10.45 32.80
N TRP A 42 -10.16 11.06 32.25
CA TRP A 42 -9.81 12.43 32.50
C TRP A 42 -9.53 13.16 31.20
N ASN A 43 -10.05 14.36 31.08
CA ASN A 43 -9.65 15.36 30.10
C ASN A 43 -9.72 16.75 30.75
N CYS A 44 -9.09 17.74 30.11
CA CYS A 44 -8.98 19.09 30.69
C CYS A 44 -10.30 19.89 30.74
N VAL A 45 -11.40 19.35 30.22
CA VAL A 45 -12.71 20.02 30.19
C VAL A 45 -13.66 19.43 31.21
N GLU A 46 -13.71 18.10 31.30
CA GLU A 46 -14.65 17.35 32.15
C GLU A 46 -14.03 16.94 33.50
N GLY A 47 -12.71 17.07 33.63
CA GLY A 47 -11.99 16.62 34.80
C GLY A 47 -11.97 15.10 34.98
N LEU A 48 -11.81 14.61 36.19
CA LEU A 48 -11.76 13.18 36.48
C LEU A 48 -13.16 12.60 36.70
N MET A 49 -13.53 11.66 35.84
CA MET A 49 -14.82 10.96 35.83
C MET A 49 -14.60 9.48 36.17
N GLU A 50 -15.42 8.91 37.03
CA GLU A 50 -15.50 7.45 37.22
C GLU A 50 -16.66 6.87 36.41
N LYS A 51 -16.39 5.86 35.62
CA LYS A 51 -17.43 5.18 34.84
C LYS A 51 -18.13 4.15 35.70
N THR A 52 -19.42 4.35 35.93
CA THR A 52 -20.29 3.45 36.68
C THR A 52 -21.34 2.82 35.75
N PRO A 53 -22.03 1.72 36.14
CA PRO A 53 -23.13 1.15 35.37
C PRO A 53 -24.30 2.12 35.12
N GLU A 54 -24.44 3.13 35.99
CA GLU A 54 -25.53 4.11 35.94
C GLU A 54 -25.14 5.37 35.13
N GLY A 55 -23.88 5.50 34.72
CA GLY A 55 -23.32 6.64 33.98
C GLY A 55 -21.92 7.02 34.46
N SER A 56 -21.51 8.26 34.18
CA SER A 56 -20.22 8.80 34.63
C SER A 56 -20.39 9.67 35.87
N LEU A 57 -19.58 9.43 36.90
CA LEU A 57 -19.58 10.16 38.17
C LEU A 57 -18.36 11.09 38.24
N TYR A 58 -18.61 12.38 38.33
CA TYR A 58 -17.56 13.39 38.53
C TYR A 58 -16.94 13.29 39.90
N LYS A 59 -15.60 13.39 39.97
CA LYS A 59 -14.84 13.21 41.24
C LYS A 59 -14.60 14.49 42.03
N GLY A 60 -14.76 15.64 41.43
CA GLY A 60 -14.61 16.95 42.06
C GLY A 60 -13.67 17.90 41.33
N GLU A 61 -13.90 19.21 41.45
CA GLU A 61 -13.17 20.26 40.76
C GLU A 61 -11.66 20.27 41.05
N GLU A 62 -11.22 19.70 42.17
CA GLU A 62 -9.81 19.58 42.50
C GLU A 62 -9.02 18.67 41.52
N TYR A 63 -9.72 17.81 40.75
CA TYR A 63 -9.12 16.87 39.77
C TYR A 63 -9.25 17.31 38.34
N ASP A 64 -9.65 18.54 38.08
CA ASP A 64 -9.65 19.10 36.72
C ASP A 64 -8.23 19.38 36.23
N GLU A 65 -7.36 19.78 37.18
CA GLU A 65 -5.95 19.99 36.90
C GLU A 65 -5.18 18.66 36.74
N PRO A 66 -4.33 18.53 35.70
CA PRO A 66 -3.61 17.29 35.41
C PRO A 66 -2.67 16.87 36.56
N GLU A 67 -2.02 17.82 37.22
CA GLU A 67 -1.16 17.55 38.36
C GLU A 67 -1.92 16.87 39.53
N MET A 68 -3.10 17.38 39.84
CA MET A 68 -3.91 16.85 40.96
C MET A 68 -4.49 15.47 40.62
N THR A 69 -4.91 15.26 39.37
CA THR A 69 -5.33 13.95 38.91
C THR A 69 -4.21 12.92 38.96
N LEU A 70 -3.01 13.25 38.49
CA LEU A 70 -1.86 12.34 38.59
C LEU A 70 -1.46 12.07 40.05
N LYS A 71 -1.56 13.05 40.91
CA LYS A 71 -1.34 12.89 42.35
C LYS A 71 -2.37 11.96 43.00
N TYR A 72 -3.65 12.06 42.57
CA TYR A 72 -4.70 11.12 42.99
C TYR A 72 -4.38 9.69 42.56
N ILE A 73 -3.98 9.48 41.29
CA ILE A 73 -3.57 8.18 40.75
C ILE A 73 -2.38 7.60 41.51
N TYR A 74 -1.36 8.42 41.80
CA TYR A 74 -0.18 8.01 42.56
C TYR A 74 -0.52 7.59 44.00
N LYS A 75 -1.47 8.26 44.67
CA LYS A 75 -1.92 7.94 46.01
C LYS A 75 -2.89 6.76 46.08
N ASN A 76 -3.30 6.23 44.95
CA ASN A 76 -4.21 5.08 44.92
C ASN A 76 -3.44 3.79 45.27
N GLU A 77 -3.58 3.34 46.52
CA GLU A 77 -2.91 2.13 47.03
C GLU A 77 -3.78 0.87 46.94
N ASN A 78 -4.83 0.90 46.09
CA ASN A 78 -5.75 -0.21 45.98
C ASN A 78 -5.07 -1.44 45.36
N ARG A 79 -5.15 -2.58 46.07
CA ARG A 79 -4.57 -3.86 45.64
C ARG A 79 -5.62 -4.88 45.21
N GLU A 80 -6.86 -4.68 45.62
CA GLU A 80 -7.96 -5.62 45.35
C GLU A 80 -8.72 -5.30 44.08
N ILE A 81 -8.85 -4.03 43.74
CA ILE A 81 -9.59 -3.54 42.57
C ILE A 81 -8.57 -3.05 41.53
N LYS A 82 -8.78 -3.45 40.29
CA LYS A 82 -7.98 -2.94 39.18
C LYS A 82 -8.53 -1.60 38.72
N ASP A 83 -7.76 -0.55 38.90
CA ASP A 83 -8.12 0.80 38.52
C ASP A 83 -7.41 1.18 37.21
N ILE A 84 -8.18 1.51 36.18
CA ILE A 84 -7.71 1.92 34.84
C ILE A 84 -8.05 3.39 34.66
N PHE A 85 -7.03 4.24 34.54
CA PHE A 85 -7.18 5.67 34.30
C PHE A 85 -6.84 5.96 32.83
N ILE A 86 -7.78 6.50 32.07
CA ILE A 86 -7.61 6.94 30.68
C ILE A 86 -7.45 8.46 30.72
N LEU A 87 -6.26 8.95 30.36
CA LEU A 87 -5.87 10.35 30.40
C LEU A 87 -5.83 10.88 28.96
N GLU A 88 -6.90 11.57 28.55
CA GLU A 88 -7.03 12.09 27.19
C GLU A 88 -6.23 13.39 27.05
N ASP A 89 -5.37 13.44 26.04
CA ASP A 89 -4.52 14.60 25.68
C ASP A 89 -3.63 15.14 26.81
N LEU A 90 -3.28 14.29 27.77
CA LEU A 90 -2.26 14.63 28.79
C LEU A 90 -0.94 15.09 28.16
N THR A 91 -0.70 14.73 26.89
CA THR A 91 0.47 15.13 26.10
C THR A 91 0.66 16.63 25.98
N ASN A 92 -0.40 17.42 26.12
CA ASN A 92 -0.31 18.88 26.12
C ASN A 92 0.47 19.42 27.33
N TYR A 93 0.49 18.67 28.42
CA TYR A 93 1.12 19.01 29.71
C TYR A 93 2.38 18.18 29.99
N ILE A 94 2.73 17.20 29.14
CA ILE A 94 3.73 16.15 29.44
C ILE A 94 5.16 16.69 29.61
N GLU A 95 5.45 17.89 29.12
CA GLU A 95 6.76 18.55 29.27
C GLU A 95 6.96 19.20 30.65
N GLU A 96 5.90 19.38 31.41
CA GLU A 96 5.98 19.96 32.74
C GLU A 96 6.70 19.01 33.70
N ASP A 97 7.66 19.52 34.49
CA ASP A 97 8.48 18.70 35.39
C ASP A 97 7.66 17.95 36.42
N LYS A 98 6.58 18.55 36.92
CA LYS A 98 5.66 17.92 37.88
C LYS A 98 4.91 16.74 37.25
N ILE A 99 4.45 16.89 36.00
CA ILE A 99 3.76 15.85 35.27
C ILE A 99 4.70 14.67 34.99
N LYS A 100 5.92 14.94 34.50
CA LYS A 100 6.97 13.93 34.30
C LYS A 100 7.28 13.19 35.61
N TYR A 101 7.40 13.92 36.71
CA TYR A 101 7.65 13.34 38.04
C TYR A 101 6.55 12.36 38.44
N TYR A 102 5.27 12.76 38.33
CA TYR A 102 4.16 11.90 38.72
C TYR A 102 4.01 10.69 37.81
N ILE A 103 4.17 10.82 36.51
CA ILE A 103 4.13 9.68 35.57
C ILE A 103 5.20 8.63 35.95
N ARG A 104 6.43 9.08 36.23
CA ARG A 104 7.50 8.20 36.72
C ARG A 104 7.12 7.52 38.02
N LYS A 105 6.59 8.28 38.98
CA LYS A 105 6.18 7.75 40.30
C LYS A 105 5.05 6.75 40.20
N ILE A 106 4.05 6.99 39.34
CA ILE A 106 2.99 6.03 39.07
C ILE A 106 3.59 4.75 38.48
N ALA A 107 4.52 4.85 37.52
CA ALA A 107 5.17 3.70 36.92
C ALA A 107 6.00 2.87 37.94
N GLU A 108 6.69 3.52 38.88
CA GLU A 108 7.43 2.85 39.95
C GLU A 108 6.50 2.19 40.98
N HIS A 109 5.39 2.85 41.32
CA HIS A 109 4.47 2.43 42.36
C HIS A 109 3.48 1.35 41.91
N ALA A 110 3.08 1.37 40.62
CA ALA A 110 2.11 0.43 40.06
C ALA A 110 2.54 -1.06 40.11
N LYS A 111 3.82 -1.33 40.35
CA LYS A 111 4.31 -2.71 40.62
C LYS A 111 3.73 -3.29 41.92
N PHE A 112 3.26 -2.44 42.83
CA PHE A 112 2.74 -2.81 44.15
C PHE A 112 1.23 -2.59 44.28
N THR A 113 0.60 -2.01 43.27
CA THR A 113 -0.84 -1.71 43.21
C THR A 113 -1.45 -2.28 41.92
N ASN A 114 -2.78 -2.32 41.84
CA ASN A 114 -3.53 -2.70 40.65
C ASN A 114 -3.95 -1.47 39.81
N THR A 115 -3.12 -0.42 39.82
CA THR A 115 -3.40 0.84 39.12
C THR A 115 -2.68 0.91 37.77
N HIS A 116 -3.40 1.27 36.73
CA HIS A 116 -2.88 1.45 35.39
C HIS A 116 -3.25 2.82 34.85
N ALA A 117 -2.29 3.56 34.30
CA ALA A 117 -2.52 4.81 33.64
C ALA A 117 -2.36 4.63 32.11
N ILE A 118 -3.30 5.13 31.33
CA ILE A 118 -3.32 5.06 29.87
C ILE A 118 -3.38 6.49 29.35
N ILE A 119 -2.30 6.97 28.76
CA ILE A 119 -2.25 8.25 28.06
C ILE A 119 -2.80 8.00 26.65
N LEU A 120 -3.92 8.63 26.31
CA LEU A 120 -4.55 8.52 24.99
C LEU A 120 -4.41 9.85 24.27
N SER A 121 -3.73 9.86 23.12
CA SER A 121 -3.56 11.07 22.32
C SER A 121 -3.36 10.76 20.84
N ALA A 122 -3.83 11.68 19.99
CA ALA A 122 -3.61 11.64 18.54
C ALA A 122 -2.17 12.03 18.14
N ILE A 123 -1.50 12.82 18.98
CA ILE A 123 -0.15 13.33 18.72
C ILE A 123 0.83 12.58 19.61
N TYR A 124 1.80 11.91 18.97
CA TYR A 124 2.88 11.26 19.73
C TYR A 124 3.86 12.31 20.27
N LYS A 125 3.90 12.43 21.58
CA LYS A 125 4.83 13.30 22.28
C LYS A 125 5.19 12.64 23.60
N LEU A 126 6.39 12.04 23.68
CA LEU A 126 6.89 11.38 24.87
C LEU A 126 8.31 11.88 25.17
N PRO A 127 8.54 12.56 26.31
CA PRO A 127 9.88 12.96 26.72
C PRO A 127 10.80 11.75 26.90
N THR A 128 12.06 11.88 26.48
CA THR A 128 13.08 10.81 26.56
C THR A 128 13.23 10.23 27.97
N GLU A 129 13.04 11.07 28.99
CA GLU A 129 13.10 10.68 30.38
C GLU A 129 12.02 9.64 30.76
N LEU A 130 10.90 9.62 30.07
CA LEU A 130 9.76 8.73 30.32
C LEU A 130 9.77 7.46 29.46
N GLU A 131 10.61 7.36 28.45
CA GLU A 131 10.63 6.22 27.50
C GLU A 131 10.76 4.85 28.19
N LYS A 132 11.51 4.77 29.30
CA LYS A 132 11.70 3.52 30.05
C LYS A 132 10.54 3.15 30.96
N TYR A 133 9.64 4.08 31.24
CA TYR A 133 8.52 3.92 32.17
C TYR A 133 7.18 3.73 31.47
N VAL A 134 7.08 4.14 30.21
CA VAL A 134 5.84 4.16 29.43
C VAL A 134 5.92 3.17 28.28
N THR A 135 4.92 2.31 28.17
CA THR A 135 4.82 1.36 27.06
C THR A 135 3.96 1.97 25.95
N VAL A 136 4.57 2.20 24.79
CA VAL A 136 3.88 2.78 23.63
C VAL A 136 3.19 1.68 22.83
N LEU A 137 1.91 1.87 22.54
CA LEU A 137 1.10 0.97 21.73
C LEU A 137 0.38 1.77 20.66
N ASN A 138 0.50 1.33 19.41
CA ASN A 138 -0.26 1.88 18.31
C ASN A 138 -1.60 1.12 18.19
N ILE A 139 -2.69 1.86 18.14
CA ILE A 139 -4.01 1.28 17.90
C ILE A 139 -4.20 1.17 16.39
N PRO A 140 -4.38 -0.04 15.84
CA PRO A 140 -4.61 -0.20 14.42
C PRO A 140 -5.94 0.41 14.00
N LEU A 141 -6.02 0.86 12.74
CA LEU A 141 -7.28 1.28 12.13
C LEU A 141 -8.34 0.16 12.22
N PRO A 142 -9.63 0.50 12.06
CA PRO A 142 -10.72 -0.47 12.10
C PRO A 142 -10.51 -1.60 11.11
N ASP A 143 -10.70 -2.82 11.58
CA ASP A 143 -10.71 -4.00 10.74
C ASP A 143 -12.08 -4.21 10.05
N ARG A 144 -12.19 -5.27 9.25
CA ARG A 144 -13.43 -5.61 8.55
C ARG A 144 -14.62 -5.75 9.49
N THR A 145 -14.42 -6.37 10.64
CA THR A 145 -15.49 -6.60 11.65
C THR A 145 -15.95 -5.28 12.27
N ASP A 146 -15.02 -4.37 12.55
CA ASP A 146 -15.32 -3.02 13.04
C ASP A 146 -16.14 -2.26 11.99
N MET A 147 -15.75 -2.31 10.69
CA MET A 147 -16.49 -1.68 9.59
C MET A 147 -17.89 -2.28 9.38
N GLU A 148 -18.04 -3.60 9.49
CA GLU A 148 -19.34 -4.27 9.43
C GLU A 148 -20.27 -3.80 10.55
N ARG A 149 -19.74 -3.60 11.76
CA ARG A 149 -20.52 -3.05 12.90
C ARG A 149 -20.94 -1.61 12.63
N THR A 150 -20.06 -0.77 12.11
CA THR A 150 -20.39 0.61 11.75
C THR A 150 -21.47 0.65 10.67
N LEU A 151 -21.34 -0.14 9.60
CA LEU A 151 -22.36 -0.22 8.56
C LEU A 151 -23.71 -0.71 9.09
N ALA A 152 -23.70 -1.70 9.98
CA ALA A 152 -24.92 -2.23 10.59
C ALA A 152 -25.69 -1.19 11.45
N VAL A 153 -24.98 -0.19 12.01
CA VAL A 153 -25.64 0.94 12.69
C VAL A 153 -26.38 1.80 11.68
N VAL A 154 -25.77 2.13 10.55
CA VAL A 154 -26.38 2.95 9.48
C VAL A 154 -27.55 2.21 8.83
N GLU A 155 -27.45 0.87 8.60
CA GLU A 155 -28.54 0.06 8.09
C GLU A 155 -29.77 0.11 9.01
N ARG A 156 -29.55 0.03 10.33
CA ARG A 156 -30.64 0.14 11.33
C ARG A 156 -31.30 1.52 11.34
N GLN A 157 -30.50 2.58 11.29
CA GLN A 157 -30.99 3.97 11.25
C GLN A 157 -31.80 4.25 9.99
N THR A 158 -31.36 3.75 8.84
CA THR A 158 -32.02 3.93 7.54
C THR A 158 -33.14 2.92 7.28
N LYS A 159 -33.31 1.91 8.15
CA LYS A 159 -34.25 0.79 7.99
C LYS A 159 -34.05 0.03 6.68
N LYS A 160 -32.83 -0.06 6.19
CA LYS A 160 -32.47 -0.78 4.98
C LYS A 160 -31.67 -2.04 5.32
N ASN A 161 -31.99 -3.14 4.66
CA ASN A 161 -31.23 -4.38 4.72
C ASN A 161 -30.48 -4.55 3.40
N LEU A 162 -29.16 -4.51 3.45
CA LEU A 162 -28.30 -4.74 2.30
C LEU A 162 -28.15 -6.24 2.02
N SER A 163 -28.03 -6.61 0.74
CA SER A 163 -27.60 -7.96 0.36
C SER A 163 -26.18 -8.21 0.88
N VAL A 164 -25.82 -9.48 1.09
CA VAL A 164 -24.48 -9.85 1.56
C VAL A 164 -23.40 -9.33 0.60
N GLU A 165 -23.66 -9.38 -0.70
CA GLU A 165 -22.73 -8.86 -1.72
C GLU A 165 -22.55 -7.34 -1.61
N MET A 166 -23.65 -6.59 -1.48
CA MET A 166 -23.59 -5.12 -1.34
C MET A 166 -22.91 -4.72 -0.05
N ARG A 167 -23.20 -5.40 1.08
CA ARG A 167 -22.53 -5.17 2.36
C ARG A 167 -21.04 -5.37 2.25
N ASN A 168 -20.58 -6.45 1.59
CA ASN A 168 -19.17 -6.68 1.34
C ASN A 168 -18.53 -5.57 0.52
N LYS A 169 -19.17 -5.12 -0.56
CA LYS A 169 -18.68 -4.00 -1.40
C LYS A 169 -18.56 -2.69 -0.61
N MET A 170 -19.54 -2.40 0.26
CA MET A 170 -19.52 -1.21 1.12
C MET A 170 -18.39 -1.27 2.14
N VAL A 171 -18.22 -2.40 2.82
CA VAL A 171 -17.14 -2.62 3.79
C VAL A 171 -15.77 -2.54 3.12
N ASP A 172 -15.59 -3.19 1.96
CA ASP A 172 -14.33 -3.14 1.20
C ASP A 172 -13.98 -1.70 0.78
N ALA A 173 -14.98 -0.91 0.40
CA ALA A 173 -14.78 0.49 0.06
C ALA A 173 -14.31 1.33 1.27
N ALA A 174 -14.78 1.01 2.49
CA ALA A 174 -14.48 1.75 3.72
C ALA A 174 -13.18 1.31 4.42
N LEU A 175 -12.65 0.11 4.14
CA LEU A 175 -11.41 -0.36 4.76
C LEU A 175 -10.29 0.68 4.64
N GLY A 176 -9.61 0.97 5.78
CA GLY A 176 -8.57 1.98 5.85
C GLY A 176 -9.04 3.38 6.25
N MET A 177 -10.32 3.57 6.47
CA MET A 177 -10.88 4.74 7.13
C MET A 177 -10.90 4.54 8.65
N THR A 178 -10.98 5.62 9.41
CA THR A 178 -11.39 5.57 10.82
C THR A 178 -12.87 5.21 10.93
N SER A 179 -13.31 4.76 12.11
CA SER A 179 -14.74 4.45 12.33
C SER A 179 -15.65 5.65 12.08
N MET A 180 -15.21 6.84 12.48
CA MET A 180 -15.96 8.08 12.27
C MET A 180 -16.04 8.45 10.78
N GLU A 181 -14.94 8.35 10.05
CA GLU A 181 -14.90 8.62 8.61
C GLU A 181 -15.79 7.63 7.84
N ALA A 182 -15.75 6.35 8.22
CA ALA A 182 -16.58 5.32 7.61
C ALA A 182 -18.07 5.55 7.90
N ASP A 183 -18.41 5.91 9.14
CA ASP A 183 -19.80 6.23 9.51
C ASP A 183 -20.34 7.39 8.67
N LEU A 184 -19.58 8.50 8.57
CA LEU A 184 -19.94 9.64 7.75
C LEU A 184 -20.07 9.28 6.26
N ALA A 185 -19.17 8.45 5.72
CA ALA A 185 -19.21 8.01 4.34
C ALA A 185 -20.43 7.09 4.06
N PHE A 186 -20.76 6.19 4.99
CA PHE A 186 -21.96 5.35 4.89
C PHE A 186 -23.26 6.18 5.01
N CYS A 187 -23.29 7.13 5.93
CA CYS A 187 -24.42 8.07 6.04
C CYS A 187 -24.59 8.91 4.75
N LEU A 188 -23.48 9.40 4.16
CA LEU A 188 -23.53 10.14 2.91
C LEU A 188 -24.04 9.25 1.76
N ALA A 189 -23.59 8.01 1.66
CA ALA A 189 -24.08 7.04 0.69
C ALA A 189 -25.56 6.69 0.89
N ALA A 190 -26.02 6.68 2.14
CA ALA A 190 -27.43 6.50 2.46
C ALA A 190 -28.29 7.67 1.98
N VAL A 191 -27.80 8.90 2.13
CA VAL A 191 -28.50 10.13 1.70
C VAL A 191 -28.49 10.29 0.18
N LYS A 192 -27.31 10.16 -0.46
CA LYS A 192 -27.16 10.36 -1.90
C LYS A 192 -27.75 9.25 -2.74
N ASP A 193 -27.47 8.01 -2.37
CA ASP A 193 -27.71 6.83 -3.21
C ASP A 193 -28.71 5.88 -2.57
N SER A 194 -29.28 6.25 -1.43
CA SER A 194 -30.19 5.39 -0.65
C SER A 194 -29.62 3.99 -0.41
N LEU A 195 -28.29 3.85 -0.25
CA LEU A 195 -27.56 2.58 -0.15
C LEU A 195 -27.80 1.63 -1.34
N GLY A 196 -28.02 2.18 -2.54
CA GLY A 196 -28.19 1.44 -3.79
C GLY A 196 -26.85 1.05 -4.44
N GLU A 197 -26.91 0.69 -5.73
CA GLU A 197 -25.76 0.18 -6.48
C GLU A 197 -24.57 1.15 -6.54
N ASN A 198 -24.81 2.46 -6.48
CA ASN A 198 -23.77 3.49 -6.50
C ASN A 198 -23.17 3.79 -5.12
N ALA A 199 -23.76 3.30 -4.03
CA ALA A 199 -23.29 3.58 -2.67
C ALA A 199 -21.81 3.23 -2.42
N PRO A 200 -21.27 2.09 -2.89
CA PRO A 200 -19.83 1.81 -2.75
C PRO A 200 -18.93 2.83 -3.46
N TYR A 201 -19.37 3.41 -4.58
CA TYR A 201 -18.62 4.47 -5.27
C TYR A 201 -18.60 5.75 -4.47
N THR A 202 -19.71 6.11 -3.83
CA THR A 202 -19.78 7.28 -2.94
C THR A 202 -18.82 7.12 -1.76
N VAL A 203 -18.79 5.95 -1.11
CA VAL A 203 -17.84 5.65 -0.03
C VAL A 203 -16.39 5.72 -0.52
N SER A 204 -16.11 5.15 -1.68
CA SER A 204 -14.76 5.20 -2.28
C SER A 204 -14.33 6.64 -2.60
N ALA A 205 -15.23 7.50 -3.07
CA ALA A 205 -14.95 8.90 -3.34
C ALA A 205 -14.63 9.70 -2.07
N GLU A 206 -15.36 9.45 -0.97
CA GLU A 206 -15.03 10.04 0.33
C GLU A 206 -13.67 9.57 0.85
N LYS A 207 -13.37 8.29 0.73
CA LYS A 207 -12.05 7.73 1.07
C LYS A 207 -10.93 8.41 0.27
N GLU A 208 -11.13 8.64 -1.01
CA GLU A 208 -10.18 9.37 -1.85
C GLU A 208 -9.91 10.77 -1.31
N GLN A 209 -10.94 11.51 -0.92
CA GLN A 209 -10.79 12.84 -0.34
C GLN A 209 -10.02 12.82 0.99
N ILE A 210 -10.29 11.83 1.85
CA ILE A 210 -9.61 11.68 3.14
C ILE A 210 -8.11 11.41 2.91
N ILE A 211 -7.78 10.48 2.01
CA ILE A 211 -6.39 10.16 1.68
C ILE A 211 -5.68 11.38 1.10
N ARG A 212 -6.32 12.14 0.21
CA ARG A 212 -5.76 13.39 -0.35
C ARG A 212 -5.50 14.47 0.71
N LYS A 213 -6.34 14.55 1.76
CA LYS A 213 -6.12 15.49 2.88
C LYS A 213 -4.84 15.20 3.67
N SER A 214 -4.35 13.97 3.68
CA SER A 214 -3.05 13.62 4.29
C SER A 214 -1.87 14.33 3.60
N GLY A 215 -2.05 14.77 2.34
CA GLY A 215 -1.09 15.53 1.57
C GLY A 215 0.11 14.74 1.05
N ILE A 216 0.32 13.50 1.50
CA ILE A 216 1.50 12.67 1.21
C ILE A 216 1.18 11.59 0.18
N LEU A 217 -0.03 11.02 0.26
CA LEU A 217 -0.53 10.00 -0.66
C LEU A 217 -1.57 10.59 -1.59
N ASP A 218 -1.45 10.30 -2.87
CA ASP A 218 -2.48 10.58 -3.86
C ASP A 218 -3.23 9.28 -4.19
N PHE A 219 -4.55 9.34 -4.22
CA PHE A 219 -5.40 8.24 -4.68
C PHE A 219 -5.68 8.38 -6.17
N PHE A 220 -5.54 7.31 -6.92
CA PHE A 220 -5.83 7.29 -8.35
C PHE A 220 -7.03 6.40 -8.66
N PRO A 221 -8.01 6.89 -9.43
CA PRO A 221 -9.13 6.07 -9.90
C PRO A 221 -8.64 5.00 -10.87
N LYS A 222 -9.36 3.89 -10.94
CA LYS A 222 -9.05 2.74 -11.80
C LYS A 222 -9.50 2.99 -13.25
N ASN A 223 -8.78 3.84 -13.97
CA ASN A 223 -9.16 4.22 -15.34
C ASN A 223 -8.32 3.53 -16.41
N GLU A 224 -7.19 2.91 -16.03
CA GLU A 224 -6.23 2.33 -16.98
C GLU A 224 -6.31 0.80 -16.97
N SER A 225 -6.16 0.17 -18.11
CA SER A 225 -6.17 -1.30 -18.26
C SER A 225 -4.81 -1.80 -18.73
N LEU A 226 -4.44 -3.04 -18.40
CA LEU A 226 -3.26 -3.69 -18.98
C LEU A 226 -3.34 -3.81 -20.52
N LYS A 227 -4.54 -3.73 -21.10
CA LYS A 227 -4.75 -3.66 -22.56
C LYS A 227 -4.24 -2.33 -23.14
N ASP A 228 -4.14 -1.28 -22.32
CA ASP A 228 -3.62 0.03 -22.71
C ASP A 228 -2.08 0.10 -22.74
N VAL A 229 -1.42 -0.94 -22.24
CA VAL A 229 0.03 -1.07 -22.26
C VAL A 229 0.44 -1.94 -23.44
N GLY A 230 1.11 -1.34 -24.44
CA GLY A 230 1.65 -2.08 -25.57
C GLY A 230 2.87 -2.90 -25.18
N GLY A 231 2.96 -4.17 -25.58
CA GLY A 231 4.07 -5.06 -25.25
C GLY A 231 4.12 -5.50 -23.78
N MET A 232 5.33 -5.69 -23.25
CA MET A 232 5.63 -6.13 -21.88
C MET A 232 5.02 -7.50 -21.52
N ASP A 233 5.04 -8.45 -22.44
CA ASP A 233 4.34 -9.73 -22.28
C ASP A 233 4.91 -10.58 -21.15
N VAL A 234 6.22 -10.52 -20.92
CA VAL A 234 6.87 -11.25 -19.80
C VAL A 234 6.41 -10.70 -18.45
N LEU A 235 6.32 -9.36 -18.33
CA LEU A 235 5.80 -8.71 -17.14
C LEU A 235 4.31 -9.03 -16.92
N LYS A 236 3.50 -8.98 -17.97
CA LYS A 236 2.06 -9.31 -17.90
C LYS A 236 1.82 -10.75 -17.45
N ASP A 237 2.57 -11.72 -17.98
CA ASP A 237 2.51 -13.13 -17.55
C ASP A 237 2.92 -13.29 -16.07
N TRP A 238 3.97 -12.58 -15.65
CA TRP A 238 4.40 -12.58 -14.26
C TRP A 238 3.30 -12.03 -13.33
N LEU A 239 2.68 -10.92 -13.68
CA LEU A 239 1.59 -10.30 -12.91
C LEU A 239 0.37 -11.24 -12.81
N PHE A 240 0.00 -11.90 -13.92
CA PHE A 240 -1.09 -12.87 -13.95
C PHE A 240 -0.84 -14.02 -12.95
N LYS A 241 0.37 -14.56 -12.92
CA LYS A 241 0.75 -15.63 -11.98
C LYS A 241 0.73 -15.16 -10.52
N ARG A 242 1.12 -13.91 -10.24
CA ARG A 242 1.20 -13.37 -8.88
C ARG A 242 -0.16 -12.98 -8.30
N GLN A 243 -1.13 -12.64 -9.12
CA GLN A 243 -2.50 -12.34 -8.67
C GLN A 243 -3.11 -13.47 -7.85
N ILE A 244 -2.78 -14.71 -8.16
CA ILE A 244 -3.32 -15.91 -7.49
C ILE A 244 -2.98 -15.92 -5.99
N ALA A 245 -1.84 -15.35 -5.58
CA ALA A 245 -1.39 -15.35 -4.18
C ALA A 245 -2.33 -14.57 -3.23
N TYR A 246 -3.17 -13.69 -3.74
CA TYR A 246 -4.18 -12.97 -2.94
C TYR A 246 -5.43 -13.80 -2.62
N GLN A 247 -5.58 -14.98 -3.21
CA GLN A 247 -6.68 -15.89 -2.92
C GLN A 247 -6.43 -16.66 -1.62
N LYS A 248 -7.48 -16.85 -0.81
CA LYS A 248 -7.38 -17.60 0.46
C LYS A 248 -6.78 -18.99 0.25
N ARG A 249 -7.25 -19.74 -0.76
CA ARG A 249 -6.77 -21.09 -1.07
C ARG A 249 -5.27 -21.13 -1.37
N ALA A 250 -4.73 -20.12 -2.03
CA ALA A 250 -3.31 -20.03 -2.34
C ALA A 250 -2.47 -19.78 -1.07
N ARG A 251 -2.97 -18.91 -0.18
CA ARG A 251 -2.35 -18.68 1.13
C ARG A 251 -2.38 -19.91 2.02
N ASP A 252 -3.51 -20.62 2.06
CA ASP A 252 -3.65 -21.88 2.81
C ASP A 252 -2.67 -22.95 2.28
N TRP A 253 -2.30 -22.87 0.99
CA TRP A 253 -1.29 -23.74 0.38
C TRP A 253 0.16 -23.28 0.63
N GLY A 254 0.36 -22.13 1.27
CA GLY A 254 1.67 -21.59 1.65
C GLY A 254 2.27 -20.59 0.66
N LEU A 255 1.51 -20.11 -0.35
CA LEU A 255 1.95 -19.03 -1.20
C LEU A 255 1.91 -17.70 -0.45
N GLN A 256 3.03 -16.99 -0.47
CA GLN A 256 3.12 -15.65 0.10
C GLN A 256 2.65 -14.60 -0.92
N GLU A 257 2.00 -13.57 -0.42
CA GLU A 257 1.61 -12.41 -1.21
C GLU A 257 2.86 -11.68 -1.73
N PRO A 258 2.86 -11.23 -2.99
CA PRO A 258 4.01 -10.54 -3.56
C PRO A 258 4.25 -9.21 -2.84
N LYS A 259 5.51 -8.88 -2.62
CA LYS A 259 5.94 -7.65 -1.94
C LYS A 259 5.95 -6.44 -2.85
N GLY A 260 6.44 -6.61 -4.07
CA GLY A 260 6.50 -5.54 -5.04
C GLY A 260 7.43 -5.81 -6.22
N LEU A 261 7.44 -4.90 -7.16
CA LEU A 261 8.32 -4.92 -8.32
C LEU A 261 8.96 -3.55 -8.57
N LEU A 262 10.14 -3.56 -9.18
CA LEU A 262 10.82 -2.37 -9.65
C LEU A 262 10.83 -2.37 -11.20
N LEU A 263 10.28 -1.31 -11.79
CA LEU A 263 10.32 -1.04 -13.23
C LEU A 263 11.47 -0.07 -13.51
N LEU A 264 12.55 -0.57 -14.03
CA LEU A 264 13.71 0.22 -14.45
C LEU A 264 13.75 0.28 -15.98
N GLY A 265 14.12 1.41 -16.58
CA GLY A 265 14.30 1.44 -18.03
C GLY A 265 14.19 2.82 -18.65
N VAL A 266 14.09 2.83 -19.98
CA VAL A 266 14.11 4.05 -20.79
C VAL A 266 12.91 4.95 -20.47
N PRO A 267 13.12 6.27 -20.32
CA PRO A 267 12.01 7.21 -20.15
C PRO A 267 11.00 7.13 -21.30
N GLY A 268 9.71 7.37 -21.01
CA GLY A 268 8.65 7.35 -22.03
C GLY A 268 8.19 5.97 -22.49
N CYS A 269 8.73 4.86 -21.96
CA CYS A 269 8.36 3.49 -22.34
C CYS A 269 7.22 2.90 -21.49
N GLY A 270 6.36 3.72 -20.86
CA GLY A 270 5.11 3.27 -20.25
C GLY A 270 5.22 2.72 -18.82
N LYS A 271 6.34 2.91 -18.08
CA LYS A 271 6.52 2.42 -16.71
C LYS A 271 5.41 2.90 -15.75
N SER A 272 5.13 4.20 -15.71
CA SER A 272 4.10 4.79 -14.85
C SER A 272 2.68 4.36 -15.27
N LEU A 273 2.44 4.18 -16.57
CA LEU A 273 1.18 3.64 -17.09
C LEU A 273 0.99 2.19 -16.61
N THR A 274 2.05 1.39 -16.65
CA THR A 274 2.04 0.00 -16.15
C THR A 274 1.70 -0.07 -14.67
N ALA A 275 2.27 0.82 -13.83
CA ALA A 275 1.96 0.87 -12.41
C ALA A 275 0.45 1.10 -12.16
N LYS A 276 -0.17 2.04 -12.90
CA LYS A 276 -1.61 2.30 -12.83
C LYS A 276 -2.44 1.10 -13.32
N SER A 277 -2.00 0.47 -14.40
CA SER A 277 -2.69 -0.67 -15.00
C SER A 277 -2.67 -1.92 -14.11
N ILE A 278 -1.63 -2.12 -13.30
CA ILE A 278 -1.55 -3.23 -12.33
C ILE A 278 -2.68 -3.14 -11.30
N ALA A 279 -2.91 -1.95 -10.75
CA ALA A 279 -3.96 -1.74 -9.76
C ALA A 279 -5.37 -2.04 -10.33
N SER A 280 -5.63 -1.62 -11.55
CA SER A 280 -6.87 -1.95 -12.26
C SER A 280 -6.98 -3.44 -12.54
N PHE A 281 -5.91 -4.09 -13.00
CA PHE A 281 -5.91 -5.51 -13.32
C PHE A 281 -6.17 -6.39 -12.10
N TRP A 282 -5.59 -6.05 -10.94
CA TRP A 282 -5.82 -6.77 -9.69
C TRP A 282 -7.06 -6.28 -8.93
N ASN A 283 -7.77 -5.31 -9.49
CA ASN A 283 -8.93 -4.67 -8.86
C ASN A 283 -8.64 -4.11 -7.46
N MET A 284 -7.44 -3.56 -7.25
CA MET A 284 -6.98 -2.98 -6.00
C MET A 284 -6.95 -1.46 -6.05
N PRO A 285 -7.10 -0.76 -4.91
CA PRO A 285 -6.83 0.68 -4.82
C PRO A 285 -5.41 1.02 -5.24
N LEU A 286 -5.21 2.16 -5.93
CA LEU A 286 -3.91 2.69 -6.28
C LEU A 286 -3.60 3.91 -5.42
N LEU A 287 -2.56 3.82 -4.62
CA LEU A 287 -2.00 4.90 -3.85
C LEU A 287 -0.66 5.31 -4.45
N ARG A 288 -0.45 6.60 -4.71
CA ARG A 288 0.85 7.13 -5.13
C ARG A 288 1.52 7.82 -3.96
N LEU A 289 2.74 7.40 -3.67
CA LEU A 289 3.61 8.10 -2.75
C LEU A 289 4.37 9.19 -3.51
N ASP A 290 4.09 10.45 -3.19
CA ASP A 290 4.85 11.58 -3.71
C ASP A 290 6.10 11.80 -2.85
N VAL A 291 7.22 11.29 -3.32
CA VAL A 291 8.50 11.38 -2.61
C VAL A 291 8.89 12.84 -2.38
N GLY A 292 8.59 13.74 -3.32
CA GLY A 292 8.87 15.17 -3.17
C GLY A 292 8.12 15.81 -1.98
N LYS A 293 6.85 15.44 -1.80
CA LYS A 293 6.03 15.94 -0.67
C LYS A 293 6.52 15.43 0.68
N VAL A 294 7.11 14.24 0.73
CA VAL A 294 7.68 13.68 1.97
C VAL A 294 8.80 14.56 2.51
N PHE A 295 9.59 15.18 1.62
CA PHE A 295 10.74 16.03 1.98
C PHE A 295 10.39 17.51 2.23
N GLN A 296 9.17 17.97 1.95
CA GLN A 296 8.76 19.38 2.08
C GLN A 296 8.45 19.83 3.51
N GLY A 297 8.75 19.04 4.54
CA GLY A 297 8.48 19.38 5.94
C GLY A 297 9.72 19.91 6.68
N LEU A 298 9.48 20.52 7.87
CA LEU A 298 10.53 20.86 8.83
C LEU A 298 11.34 19.62 9.23
N VAL A 299 12.60 19.82 9.62
CA VAL A 299 13.48 18.73 10.08
C VAL A 299 12.79 17.90 11.17
N GLY A 300 12.68 16.59 10.95
CA GLY A 300 11.95 15.65 11.83
C GLY A 300 10.55 15.26 11.35
N SER A 301 9.86 16.09 10.56
CA SER A 301 8.52 15.76 10.04
C SER A 301 8.54 14.76 8.88
N SER A 302 9.66 14.65 8.17
CA SER A 302 9.79 13.79 6.99
C SER A 302 9.75 12.29 7.33
N GLU A 303 10.35 11.89 8.46
CA GLU A 303 10.29 10.50 8.96
C GLU A 303 8.86 10.15 9.42
N ASP A 304 8.18 11.07 10.09
CA ASP A 304 6.78 10.89 10.51
C ASP A 304 5.85 10.82 9.31
N ASN A 305 6.10 11.62 8.28
CA ASN A 305 5.33 11.62 7.06
C ASN A 305 5.41 10.26 6.35
N ILE A 306 6.60 9.68 6.22
CA ILE A 306 6.73 8.35 5.61
C ILE A 306 6.07 7.25 6.45
N ARG A 307 6.19 7.31 7.80
CA ARG A 307 5.51 6.37 8.70
C ARG A 307 3.99 6.46 8.57
N LYS A 308 3.43 7.66 8.49
CA LYS A 308 2.00 7.90 8.25
C LYS A 308 1.55 7.37 6.89
N ALA A 309 2.34 7.62 5.83
CA ALA A 309 2.04 7.10 4.50
C ALA A 309 2.02 5.56 4.47
N ILE A 310 3.00 4.93 5.10
CA ILE A 310 3.05 3.47 5.24
C ILE A 310 1.85 2.95 6.02
N ALA A 311 1.54 3.52 7.19
CA ALA A 311 0.40 3.12 8.00
C ALA A 311 -0.94 3.26 7.24
N THR A 312 -1.09 4.34 6.44
CA THR A 312 -2.26 4.53 5.58
C THR A 312 -2.33 3.47 4.48
N ALA A 313 -1.21 3.14 3.84
CA ALA A 313 -1.17 2.09 2.81
C ALA A 313 -1.52 0.71 3.39
N GLU A 314 -1.00 0.37 4.57
CA GLU A 314 -1.33 -0.88 5.26
C GLU A 314 -2.80 -0.97 5.68
N ALA A 315 -3.36 0.14 6.12
CA ALA A 315 -4.77 0.23 6.48
C ALA A 315 -5.71 0.06 5.28
N VAL A 316 -5.30 0.54 4.10
CA VAL A 316 -6.05 0.39 2.84
C VAL A 316 -5.85 -0.97 2.20
N ALA A 317 -4.91 -1.78 2.68
CA ALA A 317 -4.58 -3.07 2.09
C ALA A 317 -5.80 -4.05 2.00
N PRO A 318 -5.93 -4.84 0.92
CA PRO A 318 -4.96 -4.98 -0.18
C PRO A 318 -4.95 -3.79 -1.16
N CYS A 319 -3.78 -3.23 -1.43
CA CYS A 319 -3.64 -2.08 -2.32
C CYS A 319 -2.30 -2.12 -3.09
N VAL A 320 -2.22 -1.31 -4.14
CA VAL A 320 -0.97 -1.04 -4.87
C VAL A 320 -0.42 0.31 -4.41
N LEU A 321 0.80 0.31 -3.87
CA LEU A 321 1.54 1.53 -3.54
C LEU A 321 2.53 1.82 -4.66
N TRP A 322 2.28 2.88 -5.41
CA TRP A 322 3.13 3.32 -6.50
C TRP A 322 4.09 4.41 -6.05
N ILE A 323 5.38 4.19 -6.26
CA ILE A 323 6.46 5.14 -5.99
C ILE A 323 7.08 5.51 -7.34
N ASP A 324 6.75 6.69 -7.86
CA ASP A 324 7.22 7.13 -9.16
C ASP A 324 8.59 7.79 -9.05
N GLU A 325 9.49 7.44 -9.99
CA GLU A 325 10.82 8.03 -10.09
C GLU A 325 11.56 8.05 -8.74
N ILE A 326 11.65 6.87 -8.12
CA ILE A 326 12.19 6.68 -6.77
C ILE A 326 13.59 7.28 -6.61
N GLU A 327 14.37 7.39 -7.69
CA GLU A 327 15.68 8.00 -7.73
C GLU A 327 15.67 9.51 -7.45
N LYS A 328 14.58 10.23 -7.78
CA LYS A 328 14.49 11.67 -7.53
C LYS A 328 14.53 12.01 -6.04
N GLY A 329 13.96 11.14 -5.22
CA GLY A 329 14.07 11.28 -3.77
C GLY A 329 15.47 11.02 -3.22
N LEU A 330 16.37 10.45 -4.03
CA LEU A 330 17.75 10.10 -3.64
C LEU A 330 18.80 11.10 -4.15
N GLY A 331 18.42 11.96 -5.10
CA GLY A 331 19.35 12.90 -5.76
C GLY A 331 20.03 13.91 -4.83
N GLY A 332 19.45 14.17 -3.66
CA GLY A 332 20.04 15.03 -2.63
C GLY A 332 21.25 14.43 -1.90
N VAL A 333 21.46 13.11 -1.99
CA VAL A 333 22.54 12.41 -1.27
C VAL A 333 23.91 12.66 -1.91
N GLN A 334 23.94 12.90 -3.21
CA GLN A 334 25.22 13.06 -3.95
C GLN A 334 25.65 14.52 -4.18
N SER A 335 24.74 15.50 -4.05
CA SER A 335 25.00 16.88 -4.47
C SER A 335 25.03 17.94 -3.38
N SER A 336 24.59 17.65 -2.17
CA SER A 336 24.58 18.63 -1.07
C SER A 336 25.49 18.18 0.08
N GLY A 337 26.47 19.01 0.37
CA GLY A 337 27.34 18.83 1.53
C GLY A 337 26.54 18.76 2.82
N SER A 338 26.70 17.66 3.51
CA SER A 338 26.57 17.38 4.96
C SER A 338 25.22 17.49 5.71
N THR A 339 24.17 18.17 5.28
CA THR A 339 22.98 18.32 6.14
C THR A 339 21.74 17.54 5.66
N ASP A 340 21.46 17.50 4.37
CA ASP A 340 20.22 16.86 3.84
C ASP A 340 20.38 15.37 3.48
N GLY A 341 21.60 14.90 3.22
CA GLY A 341 21.89 13.51 2.86
C GLY A 341 21.54 12.49 3.95
N GLY A 342 21.59 12.90 5.21
CA GLY A 342 21.25 12.04 6.34
C GLY A 342 19.75 11.76 6.48
N VAL A 343 18.90 12.74 6.23
CA VAL A 343 17.43 12.61 6.31
C VAL A 343 16.92 11.70 5.19
N THR A 344 17.38 11.93 3.97
CA THR A 344 17.03 11.13 2.80
C THR A 344 17.39 9.65 2.99
N SER A 345 18.60 9.37 3.48
CA SER A 345 19.05 8.00 3.78
C SER A 345 18.16 7.30 4.82
N ARG A 346 17.72 8.02 5.88
CA ARG A 346 16.84 7.45 6.92
C ARG A 346 15.45 7.14 6.39
N ILE A 347 14.85 8.03 5.59
CA ILE A 347 13.54 7.81 4.96
C ILE A 347 13.58 6.54 4.10
N PHE A 348 14.60 6.42 3.25
CA PHE A 348 14.75 5.22 2.43
C PHE A 348 15.01 3.96 3.26
N SER A 349 15.82 4.04 4.30
CA SER A 349 16.02 2.93 5.22
C SER A 349 14.71 2.49 5.86
N THR A 350 13.83 3.42 6.23
CA THR A 350 12.50 3.13 6.77
C THR A 350 11.63 2.38 5.76
N ILE A 351 11.58 2.86 4.50
CA ILE A 351 10.82 2.19 3.42
C ILE A 351 11.39 0.78 3.17
N LEU A 352 12.71 0.65 3.08
CA LEU A 352 13.37 -0.63 2.78
C LEU A 352 13.19 -1.66 3.90
N THR A 353 13.28 -1.22 5.16
CA THR A 353 13.02 -2.08 6.32
C THR A 353 11.57 -2.52 6.33
N TRP A 354 10.64 -1.57 6.14
CA TRP A 354 9.23 -1.90 6.03
C TRP A 354 8.94 -2.90 4.91
N MET A 355 9.46 -2.70 3.70
CA MET A 355 9.28 -3.65 2.60
C MET A 355 9.79 -5.05 2.91
N GLN A 356 10.84 -5.16 3.71
CA GLN A 356 11.39 -6.45 4.11
C GLN A 356 10.50 -7.14 5.15
N GLU A 357 9.98 -6.39 6.13
CA GLU A 357 9.28 -6.89 7.32
C GLU A 357 7.75 -6.95 7.16
N LYS A 358 7.17 -6.18 6.21
CA LYS A 358 5.73 -6.08 6.06
C LYS A 358 5.06 -7.45 5.86
N THR A 359 3.96 -7.62 6.56
CA THR A 359 3.05 -8.77 6.45
C THR A 359 1.72 -8.38 5.81
N SER A 360 1.47 -7.06 5.68
CA SER A 360 0.26 -6.52 5.06
C SER A 360 0.30 -6.69 3.53
N PRO A 361 -0.84 -6.99 2.87
CA PRO A 361 -0.93 -7.19 1.42
C PRO A 361 -0.87 -5.85 0.65
N VAL A 362 0.18 -5.09 0.86
CA VAL A 362 0.51 -3.89 0.09
C VAL A 362 1.51 -4.27 -1.00
N PHE A 363 1.14 -4.14 -2.26
CA PHE A 363 2.04 -4.39 -3.39
C PHE A 363 2.74 -3.11 -3.83
N VAL A 364 4.06 -3.05 -3.69
CA VAL A 364 4.84 -1.86 -4.04
C VAL A 364 5.25 -1.91 -5.51
N VAL A 365 4.91 -0.89 -6.28
CA VAL A 365 5.39 -0.71 -7.65
C VAL A 365 6.26 0.53 -7.69
N ALA A 366 7.57 0.35 -7.79
CA ALA A 366 8.50 1.46 -7.95
C ALA A 366 8.92 1.61 -9.41
N THR A 367 9.07 2.86 -9.87
CA THR A 367 9.62 3.15 -11.20
C THR A 367 10.96 3.89 -11.05
N ALA A 368 11.90 3.65 -11.97
CA ALA A 368 13.17 4.36 -12.02
C ALA A 368 13.65 4.54 -13.47
N ASN A 369 14.29 5.69 -13.72
CA ASN A 369 14.92 6.02 -15.00
C ASN A 369 16.45 5.95 -14.91
N ASN A 370 17.03 6.14 -13.72
CA ASN A 370 18.47 6.19 -13.52
C ASN A 370 18.92 5.24 -12.41
N ILE A 371 19.62 4.18 -12.81
CA ILE A 371 20.10 3.15 -11.88
C ILE A 371 21.26 3.64 -11.00
N ASN A 372 22.07 4.58 -11.49
CA ASN A 372 23.26 5.04 -10.78
C ASN A 372 22.92 5.85 -9.53
N GLN A 373 21.70 6.35 -9.43
CA GLN A 373 21.19 7.09 -8.28
C GLN A 373 20.49 6.18 -7.25
N LEU A 374 20.28 4.88 -7.57
CA LEU A 374 19.63 3.96 -6.65
C LEU A 374 20.65 3.32 -5.68
N PRO A 375 20.34 3.26 -4.37
CA PRO A 375 21.18 2.55 -3.41
C PRO A 375 21.26 1.07 -3.75
N PRO A 376 22.43 0.44 -3.65
CA PRO A 376 22.59 -1.00 -3.89
C PRO A 376 21.68 -1.86 -3.01
N GLU A 377 21.32 -1.36 -1.84
CA GLU A 377 20.41 -2.02 -0.89
C GLU A 377 19.02 -2.24 -1.49
N LEU A 378 18.52 -1.33 -2.30
CA LEU A 378 17.20 -1.40 -2.94
C LEU A 378 17.12 -2.58 -3.92
N LEU A 379 18.24 -2.93 -4.52
CA LEU A 379 18.38 -3.98 -5.53
C LEU A 379 18.58 -5.39 -4.93
N ARG A 380 18.71 -5.50 -3.60
CA ARG A 380 18.87 -6.80 -2.93
C ARG A 380 17.57 -7.59 -2.93
N LYS A 381 17.69 -8.91 -3.14
CA LYS A 381 16.56 -9.84 -3.04
C LYS A 381 15.88 -9.77 -1.67
N GLY A 382 14.55 -9.94 -1.64
CA GLY A 382 13.73 -9.91 -0.42
C GLY A 382 13.00 -8.58 -0.17
N ARG A 383 13.29 -7.53 -0.96
CA ARG A 383 12.58 -6.24 -0.94
C ARG A 383 11.58 -6.15 -2.09
N PHE A 384 12.09 -6.20 -3.32
CA PHE A 384 11.27 -6.47 -4.51
C PHE A 384 11.35 -7.94 -4.86
N ASP A 385 10.22 -8.51 -5.30
CA ASP A 385 10.17 -9.88 -5.80
C ASP A 385 10.89 -10.00 -7.13
N GLU A 386 10.82 -8.91 -7.95
CA GLU A 386 11.45 -8.89 -9.26
C GLU A 386 11.80 -7.46 -9.69
N ILE A 387 12.84 -7.36 -10.52
CA ILE A 387 13.24 -6.14 -11.21
C ILE A 387 13.03 -6.37 -12.71
N PHE A 388 12.19 -5.54 -13.32
CA PHE A 388 11.96 -5.58 -14.76
C PHE A 388 12.62 -4.42 -15.47
N PHE A 389 13.33 -4.74 -16.53
CA PHE A 389 13.88 -3.75 -17.45
C PHE A 389 12.89 -3.50 -18.59
N VAL A 390 12.50 -2.24 -18.74
CA VAL A 390 11.62 -1.76 -19.80
C VAL A 390 12.47 -1.03 -20.83
N ASP A 391 12.72 -1.69 -21.94
CA ASP A 391 13.50 -1.13 -23.05
C ASP A 391 12.61 -0.35 -24.03
N LEU A 392 13.21 0.20 -25.07
CA LEU A 392 12.50 0.75 -26.22
C LEU A 392 11.63 -0.34 -26.87
N PRO A 393 10.42 0.01 -27.35
CA PRO A 393 9.51 -0.97 -27.92
C PRO A 393 10.05 -1.54 -29.24
N SER A 394 9.89 -2.85 -29.39
CA SER A 394 10.14 -3.57 -30.65
C SER A 394 9.19 -3.09 -31.75
N LYS A 395 9.43 -3.47 -32.99
CA LYS A 395 8.56 -3.13 -34.13
C LYS A 395 7.10 -3.54 -33.87
N GLU A 396 6.87 -4.77 -33.40
CA GLU A 396 5.52 -5.27 -33.13
C GLU A 396 4.87 -4.51 -31.95
N GLU A 397 5.63 -4.18 -30.93
CA GLU A 397 5.13 -3.37 -29.83
C GLU A 397 4.79 -1.95 -30.29
N ARG A 398 5.58 -1.34 -31.19
CA ARG A 398 5.23 -0.03 -31.77
C ARG A 398 3.92 -0.06 -32.56
N LYS A 399 3.66 -1.13 -33.32
CA LYS A 399 2.34 -1.32 -33.98
C LYS A 399 1.21 -1.34 -32.98
N ASN A 400 1.39 -2.09 -31.87
CA ASN A 400 0.40 -2.17 -30.81
C ASN A 400 0.19 -0.80 -30.15
N ILE A 401 1.27 -0.05 -29.88
CA ILE A 401 1.21 1.29 -29.30
C ILE A 401 0.45 2.26 -30.21
N PHE A 402 0.76 2.28 -31.52
CA PHE A 402 -0.02 3.06 -32.51
C PHE A 402 -1.49 2.69 -32.48
N THR A 403 -1.80 1.39 -32.48
CA THR A 403 -3.19 0.88 -32.47
C THR A 403 -3.94 1.36 -31.21
N ILE A 404 -3.31 1.29 -30.05
CA ILE A 404 -3.89 1.72 -28.78
C ILE A 404 -4.17 3.23 -28.81
N HIS A 405 -3.17 4.05 -29.16
CA HIS A 405 -3.32 5.51 -29.13
C HIS A 405 -4.28 6.03 -30.21
N LEU A 406 -4.26 5.48 -31.41
CA LEU A 406 -5.22 5.83 -32.46
C LEU A 406 -6.66 5.48 -32.05
N ASN A 407 -6.88 4.29 -31.48
CA ASN A 407 -8.21 3.90 -30.96
C ASN A 407 -8.68 4.82 -29.82
N LYS A 408 -7.82 5.19 -28.90
CA LYS A 408 -8.14 6.16 -27.81
C LYS A 408 -8.56 7.52 -28.34
N LYS A 409 -8.10 7.91 -29.53
CA LYS A 409 -8.46 9.15 -30.21
C LYS A 409 -9.65 9.00 -31.18
N GLY A 410 -10.32 7.85 -31.19
CA GLY A 410 -11.43 7.58 -32.09
C GLY A 410 -11.02 7.30 -33.55
N GLN A 411 -9.70 7.18 -33.79
CA GLN A 411 -9.11 6.93 -35.12
C GLN A 411 -8.84 5.42 -35.30
N ASN A 412 -9.87 4.63 -35.55
CA ASN A 412 -9.69 3.18 -35.66
C ASN A 412 -8.76 2.81 -36.83
N PRO A 413 -7.60 2.17 -36.60
CA PRO A 413 -6.60 1.90 -37.63
C PRO A 413 -7.11 1.02 -38.78
N ILE A 414 -7.97 0.07 -38.48
CA ILE A 414 -8.54 -0.86 -39.47
C ILE A 414 -9.55 -0.13 -40.35
N LYS A 415 -10.46 0.64 -39.75
CA LYS A 415 -11.49 1.40 -40.50
C LYS A 415 -10.86 2.46 -41.40
N ASN A 416 -9.82 3.13 -40.90
CA ASN A 416 -9.15 4.22 -41.62
C ASN A 416 -8.00 3.72 -42.51
N ASN A 417 -7.76 2.39 -42.56
CA ASN A 417 -6.74 1.73 -43.36
C ASN A 417 -5.33 2.36 -43.23
N TYR A 418 -4.90 2.64 -42.00
CA TYR A 418 -3.55 3.15 -41.79
C TYR A 418 -2.50 2.06 -42.03
N PRO A 419 -1.38 2.37 -42.71
CA PRO A 419 -0.31 1.42 -43.02
C PRO A 419 0.56 1.18 -41.75
N MET A 420 0.06 0.40 -40.80
CA MET A 420 0.67 0.16 -39.50
C MET A 420 2.11 -0.35 -39.58
N GLU A 421 2.38 -1.18 -40.60
CA GLU A 421 3.73 -1.71 -40.89
C GLU A 421 4.71 -0.58 -41.25
N SER A 422 4.27 0.34 -42.13
CA SER A 422 5.07 1.50 -42.52
C SER A 422 5.31 2.47 -41.35
N LEU A 423 4.26 2.74 -40.54
CA LEU A 423 4.39 3.58 -39.36
C LEU A 423 5.41 3.01 -38.38
N ALA A 424 5.35 1.69 -38.13
CA ALA A 424 6.29 1.03 -37.22
C ALA A 424 7.73 1.02 -37.79
N ASN A 425 7.92 0.86 -39.10
CA ASN A 425 9.25 0.90 -39.73
C ASN A 425 9.89 2.29 -39.60
N ASN A 426 9.10 3.36 -39.77
CA ASN A 426 9.60 4.72 -39.74
C ASN A 426 9.76 5.29 -38.30
N THR A 427 9.43 4.52 -37.27
CA THR A 427 9.54 4.90 -35.85
C THR A 427 10.54 4.04 -35.10
N GLU A 428 11.56 3.52 -35.77
CA GLU A 428 12.64 2.81 -35.10
C GLU A 428 13.30 3.70 -34.03
N GLY A 429 13.50 3.15 -32.83
CA GLY A 429 14.08 3.91 -31.70
C GLY A 429 13.11 4.85 -30.98
N PHE A 430 11.85 4.96 -31.41
CA PHE A 430 10.85 5.78 -30.71
C PHE A 430 10.36 5.05 -29.46
N ASN A 431 10.13 5.80 -28.39
CA ASN A 431 9.42 5.32 -27.22
C ASN A 431 7.89 5.51 -27.35
N GLY A 432 7.13 4.99 -26.37
CA GLY A 432 5.66 5.07 -26.42
C GLY A 432 5.10 6.49 -26.34
N ALA A 433 5.76 7.37 -25.58
CA ALA A 433 5.34 8.77 -25.42
C ALA A 433 5.57 9.57 -26.73
N GLU A 434 6.67 9.31 -27.42
CA GLU A 434 6.96 9.93 -28.72
C GLU A 434 5.96 9.52 -29.79
N ILE A 435 5.55 8.24 -29.81
CA ILE A 435 4.49 7.76 -30.71
C ILE A 435 3.16 8.47 -30.40
N GLU A 436 2.81 8.60 -29.12
CA GLU A 436 1.60 9.35 -28.72
C GLU A 436 1.65 10.80 -29.18
N GLU A 437 2.81 11.46 -29.02
CA GLU A 437 2.99 12.85 -29.41
C GLU A 437 2.91 13.02 -30.94
N CYS A 438 3.52 12.13 -31.72
CA CYS A 438 3.38 12.14 -33.19
C CYS A 438 1.92 12.03 -33.63
N ILE A 439 1.11 11.23 -32.95
CA ILE A 439 -0.33 11.12 -33.27
C ILE A 439 -1.04 12.43 -32.93
N LYS A 440 -0.73 13.08 -31.80
CA LYS A 440 -1.31 14.36 -31.44
C LYS A 440 -0.97 15.46 -32.44
N GLU A 441 0.29 15.60 -32.82
CA GLU A 441 0.73 16.56 -33.83
C GLU A 441 0.07 16.32 -35.20
N ALA A 442 -0.01 15.07 -35.63
CA ALA A 442 -0.71 14.72 -36.84
C ALA A 442 -2.20 15.09 -36.81
N MET A 443 -2.84 15.00 -35.64
CA MET A 443 -4.25 15.41 -35.47
C MET A 443 -4.38 16.93 -35.50
N PHE A 444 -3.43 17.70 -34.95
CA PHE A 444 -3.41 19.15 -35.09
C PHE A 444 -3.24 19.57 -36.58
N ASP A 445 -2.30 18.98 -37.28
CA ASP A 445 -2.08 19.24 -38.70
C ASP A 445 -3.36 18.94 -39.53
N ALA A 446 -4.04 17.80 -39.25
CA ALA A 446 -5.29 17.44 -39.89
C ALA A 446 -6.45 18.42 -39.60
N TYR A 447 -6.53 18.93 -38.37
CA TYR A 447 -7.54 19.90 -37.98
C TYR A 447 -7.31 21.27 -38.62
N VAL A 448 -6.04 21.71 -38.70
CA VAL A 448 -5.65 22.97 -39.36
C VAL A 448 -5.92 22.90 -40.89
N GLU A 449 -5.72 21.71 -41.51
CA GLU A 449 -6.00 21.53 -42.94
C GLU A 449 -7.51 21.71 -43.26
N ASN A 450 -8.40 21.18 -42.42
CA ASN A 450 -9.85 21.33 -42.62
C ASN A 450 -10.58 21.32 -41.25
N PRO A 451 -10.80 22.49 -40.63
CA PRO A 451 -11.46 22.59 -39.33
C PRO A 451 -12.93 22.15 -39.28
N GLU A 452 -13.65 22.26 -40.45
CA GLU A 452 -15.08 21.90 -40.52
C GLU A 452 -15.29 20.38 -40.60
N ASN A 453 -14.34 19.66 -41.22
CA ASN A 453 -14.40 18.20 -41.33
C ASN A 453 -12.99 17.60 -41.27
N PRO A 454 -12.38 17.57 -40.07
CA PRO A 454 -11.01 17.12 -39.91
C PRO A 454 -10.87 15.61 -40.17
N GLN A 455 -9.97 15.23 -41.06
CA GLN A 455 -9.66 13.84 -41.40
C GLN A 455 -8.18 13.57 -41.23
N LEU A 456 -7.84 12.69 -40.28
CA LEU A 456 -6.46 12.25 -40.08
C LEU A 456 -6.04 11.36 -41.27
N LYS A 457 -5.02 11.80 -42.01
CA LYS A 457 -4.44 11.06 -43.16
C LYS A 457 -3.08 10.48 -42.77
N THR A 458 -2.67 9.43 -43.48
CA THR A 458 -1.32 8.84 -43.31
C THR A 458 -0.20 9.87 -43.51
N THR A 459 -0.40 10.83 -44.43
CA THR A 459 0.58 11.91 -44.67
C THR A 459 0.83 12.77 -43.43
N HIS A 460 -0.20 13.10 -42.62
CA HIS A 460 -0.04 13.84 -41.41
C HIS A 460 0.81 13.05 -40.39
N LEU A 461 0.52 11.75 -40.21
CA LEU A 461 1.28 10.86 -39.32
C LEU A 461 2.75 10.77 -39.79
N MET A 462 2.99 10.56 -41.07
CA MET A 462 4.37 10.48 -41.58
C MET A 462 5.15 11.80 -41.42
N ASN A 463 4.49 12.93 -41.66
CA ASN A 463 5.11 14.25 -41.48
C ASN A 463 5.48 14.50 -40.00
N ALA A 464 4.60 14.14 -39.08
CA ALA A 464 4.90 14.24 -37.66
C ALA A 464 6.07 13.34 -37.22
N ILE A 465 6.11 12.10 -37.74
CA ILE A 465 7.22 11.17 -37.48
C ILE A 465 8.54 11.71 -38.00
N LEU A 466 8.58 12.25 -39.19
CA LEU A 466 9.80 12.79 -39.79
C LEU A 466 10.34 14.05 -39.11
N LYS A 467 9.45 14.83 -38.48
CA LYS A 467 9.84 16.02 -37.70
C LYS A 467 10.36 15.68 -36.29
N THR A 468 10.10 14.48 -35.78
CA THR A 468 10.41 14.08 -34.41
C THR A 468 11.80 13.43 -34.34
N VAL A 469 12.66 13.96 -33.47
CA VAL A 469 13.97 13.36 -33.16
C VAL A 469 13.80 12.44 -31.94
N PRO A 470 14.03 11.12 -32.09
CA PRO A 470 13.79 10.20 -30.98
C PRO A 470 14.82 10.35 -29.85
N LEU A 471 14.37 10.19 -28.61
CA LEU A 471 15.19 10.22 -27.40
C LEU A 471 16.33 9.20 -27.46
N SER A 472 16.13 8.09 -28.14
CA SER A 472 17.15 7.06 -28.34
C SER A 472 18.43 7.58 -29.05
N THR A 473 18.31 8.64 -29.85
CA THR A 473 19.44 9.31 -30.49
C THR A 473 20.18 10.23 -29.52
N THR A 474 19.42 11.03 -28.75
CA THR A 474 19.99 12.00 -27.81
C THR A 474 20.55 11.37 -26.53
N MET A 475 20.00 10.22 -26.10
CA MET A 475 20.41 9.49 -24.89
C MET A 475 21.08 8.14 -25.18
N LYS A 476 21.69 7.99 -26.35
CA LYS A 476 22.24 6.70 -26.82
C LYS A 476 23.18 6.04 -25.81
N GLU A 477 24.10 6.79 -25.25
CA GLU A 477 25.09 6.28 -24.27
C GLU A 477 24.42 5.85 -22.95
N GLN A 478 23.47 6.63 -22.47
CA GLN A 478 22.74 6.31 -21.25
C GLN A 478 21.90 5.05 -21.40
N ILE A 479 21.21 4.89 -22.53
CA ILE A 479 20.42 3.70 -22.85
C ILE A 479 21.33 2.47 -22.94
N ALA A 480 22.51 2.59 -23.59
CA ALA A 480 23.48 1.50 -23.68
C ALA A 480 23.98 1.09 -22.29
N ALA A 481 24.28 2.04 -21.42
CA ALA A 481 24.68 1.76 -20.03
C ALA A 481 23.57 1.05 -19.24
N LEU A 482 22.30 1.48 -19.38
CA LEU A 482 21.15 0.83 -18.75
C LEU A 482 20.97 -0.62 -19.24
N ARG A 483 21.08 -0.87 -20.55
CA ARG A 483 21.00 -2.21 -21.15
C ARG A 483 22.09 -3.13 -20.61
N ASN A 484 23.34 -2.65 -20.58
CA ASN A 484 24.47 -3.42 -20.05
C ASN A 484 24.27 -3.80 -18.57
N TRP A 485 23.77 -2.86 -17.76
CA TRP A 485 23.47 -3.15 -16.37
C TRP A 485 22.32 -4.17 -16.23
N ALA A 486 21.24 -3.98 -17.01
CA ALA A 486 20.05 -4.81 -16.94
C ALA A 486 20.31 -6.26 -17.40
N ALA A 487 21.18 -6.47 -18.35
CA ALA A 487 21.51 -7.79 -18.92
C ALA A 487 21.87 -8.86 -17.88
N THR A 488 22.44 -8.43 -16.73
CA THR A 488 22.88 -9.35 -15.67
C THR A 488 22.06 -9.27 -14.39
N ARG A 489 21.15 -8.28 -14.26
CA ARG A 489 20.52 -7.96 -12.97
C ARG A 489 19.00 -7.80 -13.01
N ALA A 490 18.41 -7.68 -14.19
CA ALA A 490 16.97 -7.49 -14.35
C ALA A 490 16.39 -8.47 -15.38
N LYS A 491 15.09 -8.76 -15.26
CA LYS A 491 14.34 -9.46 -16.32
C LYS A 491 13.84 -8.46 -17.34
N ASN A 492 13.92 -8.79 -18.63
CA ASN A 492 13.27 -7.98 -19.62
C ASN A 492 11.75 -8.06 -19.46
N ALA A 493 11.08 -6.90 -19.54
CA ALA A 493 9.63 -6.82 -19.48
C ALA A 493 8.97 -7.42 -20.73
N SER A 494 9.66 -7.37 -21.85
CA SER A 494 9.24 -7.87 -23.17
C SER A 494 10.06 -9.08 -23.62
N ILE A 495 9.54 -9.86 -24.54
CA ILE A 495 10.27 -10.96 -25.16
C ILE A 495 11.34 -10.37 -26.09
N ILE A 496 12.61 -10.74 -25.90
CA ILE A 496 13.68 -10.37 -26.83
C ILE A 496 13.61 -11.32 -28.05
N VAL A 497 13.13 -10.81 -29.16
CA VAL A 497 13.26 -11.51 -30.44
C VAL A 497 14.66 -11.20 -31.00
N ARG A 498 15.58 -12.16 -30.91
CA ARG A 498 16.86 -12.05 -31.63
C ARG A 498 16.62 -12.29 -33.10
N GLU A 499 16.98 -11.35 -33.97
CA GLU A 499 16.78 -11.44 -35.39
C GLU A 499 17.48 -12.66 -36.05
N GLU A 500 18.41 -13.31 -35.37
CA GLU A 500 19.12 -14.50 -35.83
C GLU A 500 18.31 -15.81 -35.73
N GLU A 501 17.21 -15.86 -34.98
CA GLU A 501 16.39 -17.06 -34.76
C GLU A 501 15.17 -17.19 -35.72
N GLN A 502 15.06 -16.35 -36.75
CA GLN A 502 14.00 -16.49 -37.75
C GLN A 502 14.22 -17.66 -38.75
N LYS A 503 15.33 -18.40 -38.63
CA LYS A 503 15.52 -19.67 -39.35
C LYS A 503 15.35 -20.81 -38.35
N GLU A 504 14.20 -21.46 -38.39
CA GLU A 504 13.84 -22.65 -37.60
C GLU A 504 13.32 -22.42 -36.18
N MET A 505 12.10 -21.92 -36.03
CA MET A 505 11.31 -22.27 -34.85
C MET A 505 10.62 -23.63 -35.07
N PRO A 506 10.82 -24.62 -34.22
CA PRO A 506 9.93 -25.76 -34.17
C PRO A 506 8.55 -25.24 -33.73
N ILE A 507 7.52 -25.76 -34.41
CA ILE A 507 6.10 -25.48 -34.13
C ILE A 507 5.85 -25.86 -32.64
N LEU A 508 6.03 -24.93 -31.74
CA LEU A 508 5.58 -25.04 -30.37
C LEU A 508 4.11 -24.63 -30.36
N LEU A 509 3.27 -25.66 -30.33
CA LEU A 509 1.88 -25.70 -29.92
C LEU A 509 1.19 -24.32 -29.87
N THR A 510 0.38 -24.06 -30.86
CA THR A 510 -0.64 -23.03 -30.83
C THR A 510 -1.37 -23.08 -29.49
N ARG A 511 -1.12 -22.12 -28.64
CA ARG A 511 -1.96 -21.90 -27.45
C ARG A 511 -3.37 -21.62 -27.95
N PRO A 512 -4.40 -22.27 -27.38
CA PRO A 512 -5.75 -21.83 -27.65
C PRO A 512 -5.86 -20.38 -27.19
N GLU A 513 -6.47 -19.56 -28.02
CA GLU A 513 -6.84 -18.19 -27.70
C GLU A 513 -7.61 -18.22 -26.39
N LEU A 514 -6.98 -17.77 -25.33
CA LEU A 514 -7.65 -17.52 -24.07
C LEU A 514 -8.56 -16.32 -24.32
N GLU A 515 -9.84 -16.61 -24.55
CA GLU A 515 -10.91 -15.63 -24.45
C GLU A 515 -10.77 -14.92 -23.10
N LEU A 516 -10.30 -13.70 -23.14
CA LEU A 516 -10.12 -12.78 -22.01
C LEU A 516 -11.47 -12.22 -21.51
N GLU A 517 -12.55 -12.99 -21.66
CA GLU A 517 -13.87 -12.70 -21.13
C GLU A 517 -14.29 -13.76 -20.12
N ARG A 518 -13.68 -13.75 -18.95
CA ARG A 518 -14.34 -14.20 -17.72
C ARG A 518 -13.92 -13.27 -16.60
N SER A 519 -14.84 -12.36 -16.28
CA SER A 519 -14.93 -11.73 -14.98
C SER A 519 -14.80 -12.81 -13.89
N PHE A 520 -13.65 -12.88 -13.23
CA PHE A 520 -13.53 -13.66 -12.02
C PHE A 520 -14.24 -12.89 -10.91
N ASP A 521 -15.50 -13.21 -10.69
CA ASP A 521 -16.21 -12.88 -9.48
C ASP A 521 -15.54 -13.58 -8.31
N LEU A 522 -14.91 -12.82 -7.43
CA LEU A 522 -14.27 -13.27 -6.19
C LEU A 522 -15.26 -13.87 -5.17
N ASN A 523 -16.55 -14.04 -5.52
CA ASN A 523 -17.62 -14.34 -4.57
C ASN A 523 -18.54 -15.52 -4.96
N ASN A 524 -18.12 -16.50 -5.75
CA ASN A 524 -18.98 -17.66 -5.97
C ASN A 524 -18.39 -18.97 -5.42
N SER A 525 -18.57 -19.18 -4.10
CA SER A 525 -18.58 -20.51 -3.50
C SER A 525 -20.00 -21.08 -3.62
N LYS A 526 -20.29 -21.74 -4.72
CA LYS A 526 -21.39 -22.73 -4.80
C LYS A 526 -20.80 -24.08 -5.10
N GLU A 527 -21.10 -25.01 -4.19
CA GLU A 527 -20.88 -26.44 -4.33
C GLU A 527 -21.32 -26.93 -5.72
N ASN A 528 -20.41 -27.53 -6.45
CA ASN A 528 -20.78 -28.45 -7.52
C ASN A 528 -20.10 -29.79 -7.27
N LYS A 529 -20.94 -30.72 -6.89
CA LYS A 529 -20.68 -32.17 -6.95
C LYS A 529 -20.32 -32.52 -8.39
N PHE A 530 -19.11 -33.05 -8.60
CA PHE A 530 -18.81 -33.86 -9.78
C PHE A 530 -18.12 -35.14 -9.38
N GLY A 531 -18.63 -36.17 -10.00
CA GLY A 531 -18.41 -37.56 -9.72
C GLY A 531 -16.98 -38.06 -9.99
N VAL A 532 -16.76 -39.14 -9.32
CA VAL A 532 -15.65 -40.05 -9.37
C VAL A 532 -15.34 -40.51 -10.80
N TYR A 533 -14.09 -40.38 -11.24
CA TYR A 533 -13.47 -41.32 -12.15
C TYR A 533 -12.05 -41.67 -11.64
N ASN A 534 -11.95 -42.92 -11.20
CA ASN A 534 -10.71 -43.61 -10.90
C ASN A 534 -9.93 -43.85 -12.20
N SER A 535 -8.64 -43.51 -12.23
CA SER A 535 -7.64 -44.38 -12.84
C SER A 535 -6.29 -44.09 -12.19
N VAL A 536 -5.82 -45.11 -11.47
CA VAL A 536 -4.56 -45.19 -10.76
C VAL A 536 -3.47 -45.54 -11.75
N ALA A 537 -2.38 -44.77 -11.77
CA ALA A 537 -1.07 -45.28 -12.19
C ALA A 537 -0.07 -45.04 -11.04
N PRO A 538 0.72 -46.03 -10.66
CA PRO A 538 1.60 -45.94 -9.49
C PRO A 538 2.87 -45.13 -9.80
N PRO A 539 3.48 -44.49 -8.78
CA PRO A 539 4.72 -43.74 -8.96
C PRO A 539 5.91 -44.68 -8.99
N LEU A 540 6.82 -44.40 -9.93
CA LEU A 540 8.13 -45.05 -10.04
C LEU A 540 9.01 -44.68 -8.83
N ALA A 541 9.62 -45.72 -8.25
CA ALA A 541 10.54 -45.62 -7.12
C ALA A 541 11.85 -44.94 -7.51
N ILE A 542 12.27 -43.95 -6.70
CA ILE A 542 13.61 -43.35 -6.76
C ILE A 542 14.51 -44.13 -5.78
N PRO A 543 15.72 -44.57 -6.16
CA PRO A 543 16.59 -45.33 -5.28
C PRO A 543 17.25 -44.43 -4.23
N ASN A 544 17.26 -44.92 -2.98
CA ASN A 544 17.97 -44.38 -1.83
C ASN A 544 19.47 -44.26 -2.10
N ARG A 545 20.04 -43.09 -1.85
CA ARG A 545 21.47 -42.92 -1.59
C ARG A 545 21.67 -42.79 -0.09
N GLU A 546 22.43 -43.74 0.46
CA GLU A 546 22.91 -43.78 1.83
C GLU A 546 23.69 -42.51 2.19
N VAL A 547 23.32 -41.89 3.30
CA VAL A 547 24.12 -40.86 3.97
C VAL A 547 24.91 -41.57 5.07
N LYS A 548 26.23 -41.64 4.93
CA LYS A 548 27.14 -42.09 5.98
C LYS A 548 27.20 -41.01 7.08
N ASN A 549 26.84 -41.41 8.29
CA ASN A 549 27.15 -40.70 9.52
C ASN A 549 28.66 -40.77 9.78
N VAL A 550 29.31 -39.61 9.92
CA VAL A 550 30.65 -39.51 10.50
C VAL A 550 30.49 -38.87 11.88
N TYR A 551 30.66 -39.69 12.91
CA TYR A 551 30.92 -39.22 14.27
C TYR A 551 32.38 -38.75 14.33
N ALA A 552 32.60 -37.59 14.87
CA ALA A 552 33.91 -37.16 15.35
C ALA A 552 33.81 -36.86 16.84
N ASP A 553 34.40 -37.75 17.61
CA ASP A 553 34.68 -37.60 19.03
C ASP A 553 35.75 -36.52 19.26
N GLY A 554 35.54 -35.75 20.26
CA GLY A 554 36.39 -35.66 21.20
C GLY A 554 37.28 -34.63 21.76
N THR A 555 37.09 -34.29 22.91
CA THR A 555 37.99 -33.86 24.01
C THR A 555 38.66 -32.48 23.94
N ALA A 556 38.18 -31.71 24.86
CA ALA A 556 38.78 -30.52 25.44
C ALA A 556 40.14 -30.78 26.10
N LYS A 557 40.99 -29.75 26.09
CA LYS A 557 41.80 -29.42 27.27
C LYS A 557 41.98 -27.91 27.37
N ALA A 558 41.76 -27.45 28.59
CA ALA A 558 41.99 -26.11 29.08
C ALA A 558 43.51 -25.85 29.22
N GLY A 559 43.86 -24.56 29.24
CA GLY A 559 45.16 -24.14 29.71
C GLY A 559 45.48 -22.71 29.30
N GLU A 560 45.39 -21.84 30.31
CA GLU A 560 45.92 -20.48 30.50
C GLU A 560 45.15 -19.32 29.87
#